data_2ac0c455e60b4f6936ae1d0b15001821
#
_entry.id   2ac0c455e60b4f6936ae1d0b15001821
#
_cell.length_a   1.000
_cell.length_b   1.000
_cell.length_c   1.000
_cell.angle_alpha   90.00
_cell.angle_beta   90.00
_cell.angle_gamma   90.00
#
_symmetry.space_group_name_H-M   'P 1'
#
loop_
_entity.id
_entity.type
_entity.pdbx_description
1 polymer ?
#
loop_
_entity_poly.entity_id
_entity_poly.type
_entity_poly.pdbx_seq_one_letter_code
_entity_poly.pdbx_strand_id
1 'polypeptide(L)'
;MSVKAKIREYAKALNPMDDTMFCKMAEEKEFCEEVLRVILGDNKLTVLESMPQWVGKNLQGRSVILDTKCLTGDGRQINIEVQKADDDNHQKRVRYNGAVITTNIEDPGIKFEFVPDVCVVFISRFDIFKGKLPLYHVDRVIRETGEVINNGFSEVYVNSVIDNGSDVSELMKVFTEGDCYNDKFPKTSSIKRRYKETEGGIREMSGLIEQLKLEWISEGEKRGEKRGEKIGEKRGEEKGKISIAQSMKKRGFDINLIMELTGLSRDKIVSL
;
A
#
# COMPACT_ATOMS: atom_id res chain seq x y z
N MET A 1 -17.67 7.30 27.20
CA MET A 1 -17.74 7.86 25.83
C MET A 1 -18.31 6.79 24.91
N SER A 2 -19.33 7.08 24.12
CA SER A 2 -19.93 6.12 23.18
C SER A 2 -18.95 5.75 22.05
N VAL A 3 -19.17 4.60 21.39
CA VAL A 3 -18.34 4.18 20.25
C VAL A 3 -18.34 5.25 19.15
N LYS A 4 -19.50 5.83 18.83
CA LYS A 4 -19.62 6.92 17.85
C LYS A 4 -18.79 8.16 18.24
N ALA A 5 -18.77 8.52 19.52
CA ALA A 5 -17.96 9.65 19.97
C ALA A 5 -16.45 9.38 19.81
N LYS A 6 -15.99 8.13 20.07
CA LYS A 6 -14.59 7.73 19.86
C LYS A 6 -14.21 7.79 18.38
N ILE A 7 -15.08 7.31 17.49
CA ILE A 7 -14.84 7.33 16.03
C ILE A 7 -14.74 8.79 15.55
N ARG A 8 -15.62 9.67 16.05
CA ARG A 8 -15.58 11.09 15.71
C ARG A 8 -14.28 11.77 16.16
N GLU A 9 -13.82 11.50 17.37
CA GLU A 9 -12.53 12.03 17.84
C GLU A 9 -11.35 11.47 17.05
N TYR A 10 -11.40 10.19 16.68
CA TYR A 10 -10.40 9.59 15.82
C TYR A 10 -10.39 10.24 14.42
N ALA A 11 -11.56 10.49 13.81
CA ALA A 11 -11.67 11.17 12.53
C ALA A 11 -11.00 12.55 12.53
N LYS A 12 -11.20 13.32 13.61
CA LYS A 12 -10.56 14.65 13.78
C LYS A 12 -9.04 14.55 13.95
N ALA A 13 -8.53 13.46 14.51
CA ALA A 13 -7.11 13.25 14.74
C ALA A 13 -6.33 12.85 13.47
N LEU A 14 -7.02 12.38 12.42
CA LEU A 14 -6.38 11.98 11.17
C LEU A 14 -5.72 13.16 10.44
N ASN A 15 -4.65 12.84 9.70
CA ASN A 15 -3.91 13.76 8.85
C ASN A 15 -3.74 13.17 7.46
N PRO A 16 -3.32 13.94 6.44
CA PRO A 16 -3.04 13.41 5.11
C PRO A 16 -1.95 12.31 5.06
N MET A 17 -1.16 12.12 6.12
CA MET A 17 -0.29 10.94 6.26
C MET A 17 -1.01 9.67 6.70
N ASP A 18 -2.28 9.75 7.07
CA ASP A 18 -3.13 8.59 7.34
C ASP A 18 -3.78 8.13 6.04
N ASP A 19 -3.59 6.86 5.67
CA ASP A 19 -4.10 6.28 4.43
C ASP A 19 -5.60 6.61 4.20
N THR A 20 -6.42 6.47 5.25
CA THR A 20 -7.84 6.78 5.19
C THR A 20 -8.12 8.25 4.85
N MET A 21 -7.39 9.18 5.46
CA MET A 21 -7.55 10.62 5.19
C MET A 21 -6.98 10.97 3.82
N PHE A 22 -5.81 10.42 3.48
CA PHE A 22 -5.17 10.65 2.19
C PHE A 22 -6.08 10.19 1.04
N CYS A 23 -6.56 8.96 1.07
CA CYS A 23 -7.44 8.41 0.05
C CYS A 23 -8.72 9.25 -0.09
N LYS A 24 -9.29 9.69 1.04
CA LYS A 24 -10.48 10.55 1.03
C LYS A 24 -10.21 11.93 0.42
N MET A 25 -9.07 12.55 0.73
CA MET A 25 -8.67 13.83 0.11
C MET A 25 -8.34 13.66 -1.37
N ALA A 26 -7.77 12.52 -1.76
CA ALA A 26 -7.40 12.21 -3.14
C ALA A 26 -8.61 11.94 -4.06
N GLU A 27 -9.83 11.80 -3.54
CA GLU A 27 -11.05 11.85 -4.36
C GLU A 27 -11.19 13.19 -5.09
N GLU A 28 -10.55 14.25 -4.57
CA GLU A 28 -10.53 15.58 -5.19
C GLU A 28 -9.22 15.76 -5.96
N LYS A 29 -9.30 15.71 -7.29
CA LYS A 29 -8.12 15.78 -8.16
C LYS A 29 -7.28 17.06 -7.95
N GLU A 30 -7.89 18.15 -7.52
CA GLU A 30 -7.22 19.41 -7.20
C GLU A 30 -6.24 19.27 -6.03
N PHE A 31 -6.52 18.38 -5.07
CA PHE A 31 -5.57 18.02 -4.02
C PHE A 31 -4.35 17.31 -4.62
N CYS A 32 -4.57 16.27 -5.41
CA CYS A 32 -3.48 15.53 -6.05
C CYS A 32 -2.65 16.45 -6.97
N GLU A 33 -3.31 17.32 -7.72
CA GLU A 33 -2.66 18.29 -8.62
C GLU A 33 -1.73 19.23 -7.84
N GLU A 34 -2.20 19.83 -6.76
CA GLU A 34 -1.38 20.72 -5.92
C GLU A 34 -0.20 19.99 -5.31
N VAL A 35 -0.42 18.80 -4.74
CA VAL A 35 0.63 17.95 -4.17
C VAL A 35 1.69 17.59 -5.21
N LEU A 36 1.27 17.14 -6.39
CA LEU A 36 2.19 16.77 -7.47
C LEU A 36 2.96 17.96 -8.04
N ARG A 37 2.34 19.12 -8.18
CA ARG A 37 3.03 20.35 -8.60
C ARG A 37 4.18 20.70 -7.69
N VAL A 38 3.96 20.62 -6.38
CA VAL A 38 4.99 20.95 -5.37
C VAL A 38 6.11 19.90 -5.37
N ILE A 39 5.76 18.63 -5.36
CA ILE A 39 6.75 17.55 -5.26
C ILE A 39 7.59 17.42 -6.53
N LEU A 40 6.97 17.53 -7.70
CA LEU A 40 7.65 17.39 -8.99
C LEU A 40 8.24 18.72 -9.51
N GLY A 41 7.94 19.85 -8.85
CA GLY A 41 8.40 21.17 -9.29
C GLY A 41 7.79 21.62 -10.62
N ASP A 42 6.64 21.07 -11.02
CA ASP A 42 5.98 21.33 -12.28
C ASP A 42 4.66 22.11 -12.09
N ASN A 43 4.74 23.42 -12.12
CA ASN A 43 3.57 24.30 -11.93
C ASN A 43 2.53 24.22 -13.06
N LYS A 44 2.86 23.57 -14.18
CA LYS A 44 1.94 23.40 -15.33
C LYS A 44 1.23 22.04 -15.30
N LEU A 45 1.66 21.14 -14.43
CA LEU A 45 1.03 19.82 -14.29
C LEU A 45 -0.46 19.98 -13.99
N THR A 46 -1.26 19.23 -14.72
CA THR A 46 -2.71 19.12 -14.48
C THR A 46 -3.08 17.67 -14.23
N VAL A 47 -4.00 17.42 -13.30
CA VAL A 47 -4.56 16.10 -13.03
C VAL A 47 -5.93 16.02 -13.70
N LEU A 48 -6.07 15.12 -14.68
CA LEU A 48 -7.35 14.86 -15.34
C LEU A 48 -8.25 13.99 -14.47
N GLU A 49 -7.66 12.93 -13.90
CA GLU A 49 -8.37 11.97 -13.07
C GLU A 49 -7.50 11.54 -11.89
N SER A 50 -8.14 11.37 -10.73
CA SER A 50 -7.57 10.78 -9.52
C SER A 50 -8.39 9.56 -9.13
N MET A 51 -7.73 8.43 -8.93
CA MET A 51 -8.33 7.13 -8.61
C MET A 51 -7.75 6.61 -7.29
N PRO A 52 -8.32 7.01 -6.14
CA PRO A 52 -7.95 6.44 -4.84
C PRO A 52 -8.24 4.94 -4.79
N GLN A 53 -7.45 4.19 -4.05
CA GLN A 53 -7.61 2.73 -3.87
C GLN A 53 -7.64 1.96 -5.20
N TRP A 54 -6.90 2.45 -6.20
CA TRP A 54 -6.83 1.79 -7.49
C TRP A 54 -6.26 0.37 -7.37
N VAL A 55 -6.97 -0.59 -7.97
CA VAL A 55 -6.59 -2.01 -7.92
C VAL A 55 -5.85 -2.41 -9.19
N GLY A 56 -4.55 -2.59 -9.08
CA GLY A 56 -3.72 -3.18 -10.14
C GLY A 56 -3.79 -4.70 -10.09
N LYS A 57 -4.50 -5.29 -11.06
CA LYS A 57 -4.63 -6.75 -11.13
C LYS A 57 -3.37 -7.38 -11.70
N ASN A 58 -2.89 -8.46 -11.07
CA ASN A 58 -1.87 -9.33 -11.61
C ASN A 58 -2.42 -10.75 -11.65
N LEU A 59 -2.68 -11.26 -12.86
CA LEU A 59 -3.28 -12.59 -13.06
C LEU A 59 -2.35 -13.74 -12.67
N GLN A 60 -1.03 -13.50 -12.64
CA GLN A 60 -0.01 -14.52 -12.36
C GLN A 60 0.67 -14.35 -11.00
N GLY A 61 0.36 -13.29 -10.27
CA GLY A 61 1.06 -12.96 -9.03
C GLY A 61 0.24 -12.07 -8.08
N ARG A 62 0.97 -11.30 -7.27
CA ARG A 62 0.37 -10.41 -6.27
C ARG A 62 -0.23 -9.18 -6.96
N SER A 63 -1.53 -8.97 -6.83
CA SER A 63 -2.18 -7.70 -7.14
C SER A 63 -1.80 -6.62 -6.13
N VAL A 64 -1.93 -5.35 -6.51
CA VAL A 64 -1.68 -4.21 -5.63
C VAL A 64 -2.93 -3.37 -5.48
N ILE A 65 -3.04 -2.71 -4.33
CA ILE A 65 -3.97 -1.59 -4.11
C ILE A 65 -3.08 -0.39 -3.88
N LEU A 66 -3.19 0.63 -4.72
CA LEU A 66 -2.44 1.87 -4.61
C LEU A 66 -3.24 2.88 -3.80
N ASP A 67 -2.58 3.71 -3.00
CA ASP A 67 -3.28 4.75 -2.25
C ASP A 67 -4.00 5.69 -3.20
N THR A 68 -3.31 6.17 -4.25
CA THR A 68 -3.99 6.80 -5.39
C THR A 68 -3.18 6.69 -6.68
N LYS A 69 -3.87 6.59 -7.80
CA LYS A 69 -3.33 6.67 -9.15
C LYS A 69 -3.91 7.89 -9.85
N CYS A 70 -3.06 8.73 -10.43
CA CYS A 70 -3.45 9.93 -11.16
C CYS A 70 -3.11 9.79 -12.64
N LEU A 71 -4.02 10.26 -13.51
CA LEU A 71 -3.77 10.53 -14.91
C LEU A 71 -3.55 12.03 -15.09
N THR A 72 -2.43 12.42 -15.66
CA THR A 72 -2.09 13.83 -15.90
C THR A 72 -2.47 14.29 -17.30
N GLY A 73 -2.53 15.62 -17.51
CA GLY A 73 -2.88 16.22 -18.78
C GLY A 73 -1.90 15.95 -19.92
N ASP A 74 -0.66 15.63 -19.61
CA ASP A 74 0.38 15.18 -20.55
C ASP A 74 0.42 13.66 -20.73
N GLY A 75 -0.51 12.93 -20.14
CA GLY A 75 -0.68 11.48 -20.31
C GLY A 75 0.14 10.61 -19.35
N ARG A 76 0.95 11.18 -18.44
CA ARG A 76 1.68 10.41 -17.43
C ARG A 76 0.73 9.74 -16.45
N GLN A 77 1.11 8.55 -15.98
CA GLN A 77 0.45 7.84 -14.89
C GLN A 77 1.26 8.02 -13.62
N ILE A 78 0.70 8.65 -12.62
CA ILE A 78 1.43 8.93 -11.38
C ILE A 78 0.75 8.21 -10.20
N ASN A 79 1.51 7.37 -9.50
CA ASN A 79 1.08 6.80 -8.23
C ASN A 79 1.59 7.68 -7.09
N ILE A 80 0.73 8.01 -6.14
CA ILE A 80 1.12 8.64 -4.88
C ILE A 80 0.83 7.65 -3.76
N GLU A 81 1.84 7.32 -2.96
CA GLU A 81 1.77 6.44 -1.80
C GLU A 81 2.15 7.21 -0.54
N VAL A 82 1.46 6.97 0.57
CA VAL A 82 1.81 7.50 1.89
C VAL A 82 2.17 6.36 2.85
N GLN A 83 3.25 6.49 3.60
CA GLN A 83 3.72 5.42 4.48
C GLN A 83 4.23 5.98 5.82
N LYS A 84 3.65 5.47 6.93
CA LYS A 84 4.06 5.87 8.28
C LYS A 84 5.14 5.00 8.89
N ALA A 85 5.10 3.70 8.65
CA ALA A 85 5.97 2.71 9.29
C ALA A 85 7.06 2.24 8.33
N ASP A 86 8.30 2.11 8.84
CA ASP A 86 9.43 1.52 8.13
C ASP A 86 9.49 0.01 8.43
N ASP A 87 8.55 -0.74 7.86
CA ASP A 87 8.28 -2.14 8.18
C ASP A 87 8.43 -3.11 6.99
N ASP A 88 8.83 -2.61 5.81
CA ASP A 88 8.98 -3.41 4.59
C ASP A 88 10.14 -2.89 3.72
N ASN A 89 10.42 -3.57 2.61
CA ASN A 89 11.34 -3.09 1.58
C ASN A 89 10.62 -2.14 0.61
N HIS A 90 10.56 -0.88 1.00
CA HIS A 90 9.78 0.14 0.29
C HIS A 90 10.28 0.39 -1.14
N GLN A 91 11.59 0.31 -1.41
CA GLN A 91 12.13 0.46 -2.76
C GLN A 91 11.66 -0.67 -3.70
N LYS A 92 11.59 -1.92 -3.19
CA LYS A 92 11.02 -3.02 -3.97
C LYS A 92 9.52 -2.85 -4.19
N ARG A 93 8.81 -2.31 -3.19
CA ARG A 93 7.37 -2.00 -3.29
C ARG A 93 7.13 -0.94 -4.37
N VAL A 94 7.86 0.16 -4.34
CA VAL A 94 7.77 1.24 -5.35
C VAL A 94 8.02 0.70 -6.76
N ARG A 95 9.11 -0.06 -6.95
CA ARG A 95 9.39 -0.73 -8.22
C ARG A 95 8.25 -1.66 -8.66
N TYR A 96 7.68 -2.43 -7.74
CA TYR A 96 6.60 -3.36 -8.05
C TYR A 96 5.32 -2.62 -8.44
N ASN A 97 4.94 -1.56 -7.71
CA ASN A 97 3.80 -0.72 -8.03
C ASN A 97 3.92 -0.12 -9.43
N GLY A 98 5.07 0.47 -9.76
CA GLY A 98 5.33 1.01 -11.09
C GLY A 98 5.23 -0.03 -12.21
N ALA A 99 5.76 -1.24 -11.98
CA ALA A 99 5.65 -2.33 -12.95
C ALA A 99 4.18 -2.77 -13.16
N VAL A 100 3.39 -2.87 -12.07
CA VAL A 100 1.97 -3.23 -12.18
C VAL A 100 1.18 -2.13 -12.90
N ILE A 101 1.45 -0.85 -12.63
CA ILE A 101 0.84 0.24 -13.38
C ILE A 101 1.15 0.07 -14.87
N THR A 102 2.41 -0.04 -15.23
CA THR A 102 2.85 -0.18 -16.63
C THR A 102 2.16 -1.33 -17.36
N THR A 103 2.00 -2.47 -16.69
CA THR A 103 1.37 -3.67 -17.31
C THR A 103 -0.17 -3.60 -17.37
N ASN A 104 -0.80 -2.64 -16.71
CA ASN A 104 -2.25 -2.47 -16.69
C ASN A 104 -2.74 -1.23 -17.46
N ILE A 105 -1.85 -0.54 -18.18
CA ILE A 105 -2.19 0.72 -18.85
C ILE A 105 -2.81 0.48 -20.24
N GLU A 106 -2.41 -0.58 -20.94
CA GLU A 106 -2.51 -0.59 -22.38
C GLU A 106 -3.27 -1.75 -23.00
N ASP A 107 -3.90 -1.44 -24.15
CA ASP A 107 -4.50 -2.44 -25.02
C ASP A 107 -3.42 -3.33 -25.68
N PRO A 108 -3.69 -4.62 -25.90
CA PRO A 108 -2.78 -5.51 -26.58
C PRO A 108 -2.42 -5.01 -27.98
N GLY A 109 -1.12 -4.90 -28.27
CA GLY A 109 -0.61 -4.53 -29.58
C GLY A 109 -0.22 -3.06 -29.76
N ILE A 110 -0.32 -2.24 -28.72
CA ILE A 110 0.23 -0.87 -28.78
C ILE A 110 1.76 -0.93 -28.96
N LYS A 111 2.31 0.00 -29.73
CA LYS A 111 3.77 0.12 -29.85
C LYS A 111 4.36 0.72 -28.58
N PHE A 112 5.54 0.26 -28.17
CA PHE A 112 6.22 0.72 -26.94
C PHE A 112 6.48 2.23 -26.91
N GLU A 113 6.59 2.90 -28.05
CA GLU A 113 6.74 4.35 -28.15
C GLU A 113 5.53 5.14 -27.61
N PHE A 114 4.37 4.51 -27.52
CA PHE A 114 3.11 5.10 -27.00
C PHE A 114 2.78 4.67 -25.58
N VAL A 115 3.59 3.82 -24.97
CA VAL A 115 3.39 3.44 -23.55
C VAL A 115 3.60 4.67 -22.68
N PRO A 116 2.61 5.09 -21.87
CA PRO A 116 2.71 6.27 -21.04
C PRO A 116 3.85 6.19 -20.01
N ASP A 117 4.42 7.34 -19.71
CA ASP A 117 5.38 7.47 -18.62
C ASP A 117 4.71 7.20 -17.27
N VAL A 118 5.42 6.51 -16.39
CA VAL A 118 4.98 6.17 -15.05
C VAL A 118 5.92 6.80 -14.02
N CYS A 119 5.33 7.51 -13.05
CA CYS A 119 6.05 8.04 -11.90
C CYS A 119 5.45 7.47 -10.61
N VAL A 120 6.29 7.04 -9.67
CA VAL A 120 5.87 6.66 -8.33
C VAL A 120 6.39 7.69 -7.32
N VAL A 121 5.48 8.42 -6.68
CA VAL A 121 5.76 9.37 -5.61
C VAL A 121 5.48 8.66 -4.28
N PHE A 122 6.51 8.43 -3.48
CA PHE A 122 6.43 7.73 -2.21
C PHE A 122 6.72 8.70 -1.05
N ILE A 123 5.69 9.03 -0.29
CA ILE A 123 5.75 9.96 0.84
C ILE A 123 5.86 9.16 2.14
N SER A 124 6.94 9.36 2.92
CA SER A 124 7.21 8.59 4.13
C SER A 124 7.46 9.46 5.36
N ARG A 125 7.15 8.91 6.54
CA ARG A 125 7.53 9.49 7.85
C ARG A 125 8.90 9.02 8.33
N PHE A 126 9.76 8.61 7.42
CA PHE A 126 11.13 8.16 7.70
C PHE A 126 12.00 8.42 6.47
N ASP A 127 13.31 8.48 6.68
CA ASP A 127 14.31 8.72 5.63
C ASP A 127 14.81 7.39 5.07
N ILE A 128 14.27 6.97 3.92
CA ILE A 128 14.62 5.69 3.26
C ILE A 128 16.09 5.60 2.93
N PHE A 129 16.70 6.72 2.46
CA PHE A 129 18.08 6.76 2.00
C PHE A 129 19.05 7.28 3.05
N LYS A 130 18.54 7.76 4.20
CA LYS A 130 19.34 8.32 5.30
C LYS A 130 20.24 9.50 4.89
N GLY A 131 19.90 10.16 3.79
CA GLY A 131 20.64 11.32 3.27
C GLY A 131 20.22 12.66 3.88
N LYS A 132 19.22 12.67 4.76
CA LYS A 132 18.67 13.87 5.43
C LYS A 132 18.19 14.95 4.46
N LEU A 133 17.62 14.52 3.33
CA LEU A 133 16.99 15.40 2.36
C LEU A 133 15.46 15.25 2.43
N PRO A 134 14.68 16.30 2.15
CA PRO A 134 13.22 16.23 2.09
C PRO A 134 12.71 15.52 0.84
N LEU A 135 13.54 15.42 -0.20
CA LEU A 135 13.18 14.88 -1.52
C LEU A 135 14.36 14.17 -2.15
N TYR A 136 14.08 13.01 -2.73
CA TYR A 136 15.06 12.24 -3.54
C TYR A 136 14.43 11.87 -4.86
N HIS A 137 15.16 12.11 -5.95
CA HIS A 137 14.85 11.57 -7.28
C HIS A 137 15.73 10.35 -7.52
N VAL A 138 15.14 9.28 -7.99
CA VAL A 138 15.87 8.04 -8.31
C VAL A 138 15.71 7.77 -9.80
N ASP A 139 16.84 7.93 -10.49
CA ASP A 139 16.95 7.78 -11.93
C ASP A 139 17.78 6.55 -12.31
N ARG A 140 17.63 6.14 -13.55
CA ARG A 140 18.49 5.11 -14.16
C ARG A 140 19.71 5.74 -14.81
N VAL A 141 20.87 5.15 -14.55
CA VAL A 141 22.14 5.66 -15.06
C VAL A 141 22.84 4.56 -15.86
N ILE A 142 23.38 4.91 -17.02
CA ILE A 142 24.33 4.07 -17.75
C ILE A 142 25.65 4.12 -16.96
N ARG A 143 26.05 3.01 -16.38
CA ARG A 143 27.22 2.96 -15.48
C ARG A 143 28.52 3.33 -16.16
N GLU A 144 28.64 3.02 -17.43
CA GLU A 144 29.82 3.23 -18.26
C GLU A 144 30.02 4.71 -18.63
N THR A 145 28.95 5.48 -18.77
CA THR A 145 29.01 6.90 -19.21
C THR A 145 28.62 7.88 -18.10
N GLY A 146 27.90 7.41 -17.06
CA GLY A 146 27.30 8.26 -16.03
C GLY A 146 26.06 9.02 -16.51
N GLU A 147 25.58 8.74 -17.71
CA GLU A 147 24.44 9.42 -18.32
C GLU A 147 23.11 8.92 -17.74
N VAL A 148 22.23 9.85 -17.37
CA VAL A 148 20.86 9.53 -16.92
C VAL A 148 20.00 9.18 -18.12
N ILE A 149 19.28 8.06 -18.03
CA ILE A 149 18.37 7.61 -19.08
C ILE A 149 16.95 7.98 -18.73
N ASN A 150 16.26 8.68 -19.62
CA ASN A 150 14.81 8.82 -19.59
C ASN A 150 14.17 7.69 -20.41
N ASN A 151 13.59 6.69 -19.72
CA ASN A 151 12.88 5.58 -20.35
C ASN A 151 11.39 5.54 -19.95
N GLY A 152 10.86 6.70 -19.51
CA GLY A 152 9.45 6.82 -19.13
C GLY A 152 9.11 6.29 -17.72
N PHE A 153 10.12 5.90 -16.89
CA PHE A 153 9.87 5.49 -15.51
C PHE A 153 10.73 6.28 -14.52
N SER A 154 10.09 6.88 -13.53
CA SER A 154 10.75 7.65 -12.47
C SER A 154 10.21 7.31 -11.08
N GLU A 155 11.06 7.50 -10.08
CA GLU A 155 10.71 7.30 -8.67
C GLU A 155 11.09 8.56 -7.88
N VAL A 156 10.15 9.06 -7.08
CA VAL A 156 10.36 10.23 -6.22
C VAL A 156 10.02 9.85 -4.79
N TYR A 157 10.99 10.01 -3.89
CA TYR A 157 10.80 9.72 -2.48
C TYR A 157 10.78 11.00 -1.68
N VAL A 158 9.69 11.23 -0.94
CA VAL A 158 9.48 12.40 -0.09
C VAL A 158 9.65 11.99 1.36
N ASN A 159 10.55 12.65 2.05
CA ASN A 159 10.80 12.46 3.47
C ASN A 159 10.11 13.56 4.27
N SER A 160 8.99 13.24 4.91
CA SER A 160 8.18 14.21 5.64
C SER A 160 8.74 14.62 7.00
N VAL A 161 9.87 14.04 7.42
CA VAL A 161 10.51 14.34 8.72
C VAL A 161 11.46 15.52 8.62
N ILE A 162 11.99 15.79 7.43
CA ILE A 162 13.01 16.85 7.23
C ILE A 162 12.32 18.17 6.91
N ASP A 163 12.63 19.16 7.74
CA ASP A 163 12.24 20.55 7.52
C ASP A 163 13.48 21.37 7.14
N ASN A 164 13.54 21.81 5.90
CA ASN A 164 14.60 22.65 5.38
C ASN A 164 14.09 23.99 4.81
N GLY A 165 12.81 24.33 5.05
CA GLY A 165 12.17 25.53 4.55
C GLY A 165 11.80 25.49 3.06
N SER A 166 11.96 24.36 2.37
CA SER A 166 11.48 24.20 1.00
C SER A 166 9.95 24.03 0.95
N ASP A 167 9.35 24.32 -0.21
CA ASP A 167 7.92 24.15 -0.41
C ASP A 167 7.49 22.69 -0.15
N VAL A 168 8.32 21.70 -0.48
CA VAL A 168 8.08 20.30 -0.16
C VAL A 168 8.02 20.10 1.36
N SER A 169 8.98 20.63 2.13
CA SER A 169 8.97 20.47 3.58
C SER A 169 7.80 21.20 4.24
N GLU A 170 7.43 22.37 3.73
CA GLU A 170 6.24 23.12 4.20
C GLU A 170 4.94 22.38 3.89
N LEU A 171 4.81 21.77 2.70
CA LEU A 171 3.67 20.91 2.37
C LEU A 171 3.61 19.71 3.31
N MET A 172 4.76 19.09 3.61
CA MET A 172 4.82 17.93 4.51
C MET A 172 4.42 18.26 5.94
N LYS A 173 4.60 19.49 6.43
CA LYS A 173 4.00 19.95 7.70
C LYS A 173 2.48 19.88 7.66
N VAL A 174 1.85 20.29 6.55
CA VAL A 174 0.39 20.17 6.39
C VAL A 174 -0.03 18.70 6.41
N PHE A 175 0.80 17.80 5.93
CA PHE A 175 0.54 16.34 5.93
C PHE A 175 0.67 15.71 7.32
N THR A 176 1.62 16.17 8.14
CA THR A 176 2.01 15.49 9.38
C THR A 176 1.43 16.11 10.65
N GLU A 177 1.14 17.41 10.64
CA GLU A 177 0.66 18.15 11.82
C GLU A 177 -0.86 18.34 11.78
N GLY A 178 -1.52 18.11 12.91
CA GLY A 178 -2.99 18.13 13.03
C GLY A 178 -3.60 19.43 12.56
N ASP A 179 -3.13 20.53 13.11
CA ASP A 179 -3.72 21.86 12.96
C ASP A 179 -2.88 22.79 12.06
N CYS A 180 -1.97 22.21 11.27
CA CYS A 180 -1.17 22.95 10.30
C CYS A 180 -1.93 23.12 8.97
N TYR A 181 -2.10 24.37 8.57
CA TYR A 181 -2.64 24.81 7.29
C TYR A 181 -1.70 25.87 6.72
N ASN A 182 -1.56 25.91 5.39
CA ASN A 182 -0.63 26.83 4.75
C ASN A 182 -1.29 27.43 3.49
N ASP A 183 -1.29 28.76 3.40
CA ASP A 183 -1.90 29.48 2.29
C ASP A 183 -1.17 29.30 0.95
N LYS A 184 0.08 28.82 0.98
CA LYS A 184 0.80 28.38 -0.24
C LYS A 184 0.15 27.15 -0.88
N PHE A 185 -0.56 26.34 -0.07
CA PHE A 185 -1.22 25.11 -0.51
C PHE A 185 -2.72 25.18 -0.20
N PRO A 186 -3.45 26.08 -0.89
CA PRO A 186 -4.83 26.40 -0.54
C PRO A 186 -5.79 25.21 -0.75
N LYS A 187 -5.53 24.36 -1.74
CA LYS A 187 -6.39 23.20 -2.00
C LYS A 187 -6.19 22.13 -0.93
N THR A 188 -4.95 21.75 -0.65
CA THR A 188 -4.61 20.82 0.42
C THR A 188 -5.15 21.29 1.78
N SER A 189 -4.92 22.58 2.12
CA SER A 189 -5.33 23.15 3.38
C SER A 189 -6.87 23.25 3.52
N SER A 190 -7.58 23.66 2.49
CA SER A 190 -9.04 23.81 2.53
C SER A 190 -9.75 22.45 2.59
N ILE A 191 -9.29 21.46 1.83
CA ILE A 191 -9.85 20.11 1.83
C ILE A 191 -9.59 19.42 3.18
N LYS A 192 -8.35 19.52 3.71
CA LYS A 192 -8.01 19.05 5.05
C LYS A 192 -8.92 19.68 6.11
N ARG A 193 -9.06 21.03 6.10
CA ARG A 193 -9.92 21.74 7.04
C ARG A 193 -11.36 21.27 6.96
N ARG A 194 -11.88 21.07 5.75
CA ARG A 194 -13.25 20.59 5.57
C ARG A 194 -13.48 19.26 6.30
N TYR A 195 -12.59 18.28 6.13
CA TYR A 195 -12.74 16.96 6.75
C TYR A 195 -12.48 16.96 8.27
N LYS A 196 -11.69 17.88 8.78
CA LYS A 196 -11.35 17.95 10.21
C LYS A 196 -12.25 18.84 11.04
N GLU A 197 -12.75 19.95 10.49
CA GLU A 197 -13.38 21.01 11.25
C GLU A 197 -14.88 21.15 10.95
N THR A 198 -15.35 20.81 9.74
CA THR A 198 -16.77 20.94 9.44
C THR A 198 -17.56 19.71 9.90
N GLU A 199 -18.80 19.96 10.38
CA GLU A 199 -19.70 18.87 10.80
C GLU A 199 -19.97 17.86 9.68
N GLY A 200 -20.10 18.34 8.43
CA GLY A 200 -20.28 17.50 7.25
C GLY A 200 -19.07 16.60 7.01
N GLY A 201 -17.88 17.17 6.93
CA GLY A 201 -16.64 16.44 6.68
C GLY A 201 -16.30 15.44 7.78
N ILE A 202 -16.46 15.84 9.06
CA ILE A 202 -16.25 14.93 10.20
C ILE A 202 -17.24 13.74 10.13
N ARG A 203 -18.48 13.99 9.73
CA ARG A 203 -19.49 12.93 9.58
C ARG A 203 -19.12 11.97 8.44
N GLU A 204 -18.67 12.50 7.30
CA GLU A 204 -18.19 11.69 6.17
C GLU A 204 -17.01 10.80 6.57
N MET A 205 -15.98 11.39 7.20
CA MET A 205 -14.82 10.64 7.70
C MET A 205 -15.21 9.59 8.73
N SER A 206 -16.11 9.92 9.65
CA SER A 206 -16.60 8.97 10.66
C SER A 206 -17.34 7.79 10.00
N GLY A 207 -18.16 8.05 8.99
CA GLY A 207 -18.85 7.00 8.22
C GLY A 207 -17.89 6.08 7.48
N LEU A 208 -16.87 6.66 6.84
CA LEU A 208 -15.81 5.89 6.17
C LEU A 208 -15.05 5.00 7.16
N ILE A 209 -14.68 5.52 8.33
CA ILE A 209 -13.99 4.74 9.37
C ILE A 209 -14.87 3.60 9.88
N GLU A 210 -16.17 3.82 10.07
CA GLU A 210 -17.12 2.77 10.46
C GLU A 210 -17.21 1.66 9.40
N GLN A 211 -17.28 2.03 8.12
CA GLN A 211 -17.29 1.08 7.02
C GLN A 211 -16.00 0.25 6.95
N LEU A 212 -14.84 0.90 6.96
CA LEU A 212 -13.54 0.22 6.95
C LEU A 212 -13.38 -0.73 8.13
N LYS A 213 -13.86 -0.33 9.31
CA LYS A 213 -13.85 -1.21 10.48
C LYS A 213 -14.66 -2.49 10.27
N LEU A 214 -15.83 -2.40 9.65
CA LEU A 214 -16.67 -3.58 9.34
C LEU A 214 -16.00 -4.48 8.30
N GLU A 215 -15.37 -3.89 7.28
CA GLU A 215 -14.61 -4.64 6.27
C GLU A 215 -13.42 -5.38 6.90
N TRP A 216 -12.64 -4.73 7.75
CA TRP A 216 -11.51 -5.37 8.44
C TRP A 216 -11.94 -6.51 9.37
N ILE A 217 -13.06 -6.36 10.09
CA ILE A 217 -13.62 -7.45 10.90
C ILE A 217 -13.99 -8.63 10.01
N SER A 218 -14.74 -8.40 8.93
CA SER A 218 -15.14 -9.43 7.97
C SER A 218 -13.96 -10.15 7.32
N GLU A 219 -12.93 -9.38 6.91
CA GLU A 219 -11.71 -9.97 6.36
C GLU A 219 -10.92 -10.77 7.40
N GLY A 220 -10.84 -10.26 8.63
CA GLY A 220 -10.21 -10.96 9.75
C GLY A 220 -10.88 -12.30 10.04
N GLU A 221 -12.21 -12.34 10.05
CA GLU A 221 -13.00 -13.56 10.22
C GLU A 221 -12.73 -14.56 9.09
N LYS A 222 -12.79 -14.12 7.82
CA LYS A 222 -12.48 -14.97 6.65
C LYS A 222 -11.07 -15.54 6.66
N ARG A 223 -10.08 -14.73 7.06
CA ARG A 223 -8.68 -15.19 7.20
C ARG A 223 -8.54 -16.18 8.36
N GLY A 224 -9.25 -15.93 9.46
CA GLY A 224 -9.30 -16.83 10.62
C GLY A 224 -9.90 -18.17 10.26
N GLU A 225 -11.03 -18.18 9.55
CA GLU A 225 -11.72 -19.39 9.07
C GLU A 225 -10.81 -20.23 8.15
N LYS A 226 -10.26 -19.62 7.09
CA LYS A 226 -9.32 -20.31 6.18
C LYS A 226 -8.09 -20.87 6.89
N ARG A 227 -7.59 -20.15 7.91
CA ARG A 227 -6.46 -20.63 8.70
C ARG A 227 -6.88 -21.79 9.59
N GLY A 228 -8.08 -21.72 10.17
CA GLY A 228 -8.68 -22.78 10.98
C GLY A 228 -8.89 -24.05 10.17
N GLU A 229 -9.47 -23.95 8.96
CA GLU A 229 -9.64 -25.06 8.03
C GLU A 229 -8.32 -25.77 7.72
N LYS A 230 -7.30 -25.00 7.28
CA LYS A 230 -5.98 -25.57 6.97
C LYS A 230 -5.32 -26.28 8.16
N ILE A 231 -5.49 -25.71 9.36
CA ILE A 231 -4.96 -26.35 10.59
C ILE A 231 -5.78 -27.60 10.92
N GLY A 232 -7.11 -27.54 10.76
CA GLY A 232 -8.01 -28.67 10.97
C GLY A 232 -7.71 -29.83 10.03
N GLU A 233 -7.55 -29.53 8.73
CA GLU A 233 -7.19 -30.49 7.70
C GLU A 233 -5.87 -31.20 8.02
N LYS A 234 -4.78 -30.45 8.28
CA LYS A 234 -3.49 -31.02 8.65
C LYS A 234 -3.56 -31.89 9.92
N ARG A 235 -4.31 -31.45 10.94
CA ARG A 235 -4.51 -32.24 12.16
C ARG A 235 -5.34 -33.50 11.91
N GLY A 236 -6.34 -33.41 11.02
CA GLY A 236 -7.16 -34.54 10.60
C GLY A 236 -6.33 -35.58 9.85
N GLU A 237 -5.53 -35.14 8.86
CA GLU A 237 -4.60 -36.02 8.15
C GLU A 237 -3.59 -36.70 9.09
N GLU A 238 -3.00 -35.97 10.02
CA GLU A 238 -2.05 -36.53 10.96
C GLU A 238 -2.71 -37.55 11.89
N LYS A 239 -3.90 -37.24 12.41
CA LYS A 239 -4.67 -38.21 13.23
C LYS A 239 -5.06 -39.44 12.42
N GLY A 240 -5.47 -39.28 11.15
CA GLY A 240 -5.74 -40.40 10.24
C GLY A 240 -4.52 -41.31 10.04
N LYS A 241 -3.36 -40.72 9.75
CA LYS A 241 -2.10 -41.44 9.60
C LYS A 241 -1.72 -42.21 10.86
N ILE A 242 -1.87 -41.59 12.04
CA ILE A 242 -1.63 -42.24 13.33
C ILE A 242 -2.59 -43.42 13.57
N SER A 243 -3.89 -43.25 13.29
CA SER A 243 -4.89 -44.30 13.45
C SER A 243 -4.63 -45.51 12.56
N ILE A 244 -4.25 -45.26 11.29
CA ILE A 244 -3.85 -46.29 10.34
C ILE A 244 -2.61 -47.03 10.84
N ALA A 245 -1.55 -46.29 11.24
CA ALA A 245 -0.31 -46.86 11.75
C ALA A 245 -0.55 -47.74 12.99
N GLN A 246 -1.40 -47.31 13.93
CA GLN A 246 -1.80 -48.10 15.09
C GLN A 246 -2.51 -49.41 14.72
N SER A 247 -3.42 -49.34 13.75
CA SER A 247 -4.16 -50.51 13.28
C SER A 247 -3.24 -51.51 12.57
N MET A 248 -2.28 -51.04 11.77
CA MET A 248 -1.28 -51.90 11.10
C MET A 248 -0.33 -52.52 12.12
N LYS A 249 0.16 -51.74 13.09
CA LYS A 249 1.05 -52.27 14.16
C LYS A 249 0.35 -53.35 14.98
N LYS A 250 -0.91 -53.20 15.35
CA LYS A 250 -1.72 -54.24 16.03
C LYS A 250 -1.88 -55.50 15.19
N ARG A 251 -1.89 -55.42 13.87
CA ARG A 251 -1.99 -56.57 12.97
C ARG A 251 -0.65 -57.22 12.64
N GLY A 252 0.46 -56.70 13.21
CA GLY A 252 1.80 -57.28 13.04
C GLY A 252 2.50 -56.92 11.73
N PHE A 253 2.11 -55.84 11.05
CA PHE A 253 2.81 -55.35 9.87
C PHE A 253 4.23 -54.89 10.20
N ASP A 254 5.16 -55.03 9.24
CA ASP A 254 6.51 -54.54 9.39
C ASP A 254 6.58 -53.02 9.52
N ILE A 255 7.46 -52.53 10.42
CA ILE A 255 7.57 -51.08 10.72
C ILE A 255 7.97 -50.29 9.47
N ASN A 256 8.83 -50.82 8.58
CA ASN A 256 9.23 -50.08 7.38
C ASN A 256 8.06 -49.94 6.43
N LEU A 257 7.23 -50.99 6.31
CA LEU A 257 5.99 -50.90 5.52
C LEU A 257 5.00 -49.86 6.10
N ILE A 258 4.86 -49.77 7.43
CA ILE A 258 4.01 -48.77 8.06
C ILE A 258 4.57 -47.38 7.79
N MET A 259 5.88 -47.18 7.84
CA MET A 259 6.53 -45.90 7.49
C MET A 259 6.25 -45.50 6.04
N GLU A 260 6.40 -46.42 5.11
CA GLU A 260 6.17 -46.19 3.67
C GLU A 260 4.72 -45.78 3.39
N LEU A 261 3.74 -46.45 3.97
CA LEU A 261 2.32 -46.21 3.72
C LEU A 261 1.75 -44.98 4.45
N THR A 262 2.29 -44.65 5.63
CA THR A 262 1.76 -43.54 6.44
C THR A 262 2.59 -42.27 6.39
N GLY A 263 3.86 -42.36 5.99
CA GLY A 263 4.82 -41.26 6.03
C GLY A 263 5.23 -40.84 7.44
N LEU A 264 4.89 -41.63 8.48
CA LEU A 264 5.30 -41.37 9.86
C LEU A 264 6.73 -41.85 10.12
N SER A 265 7.44 -41.16 11.00
CA SER A 265 8.79 -41.57 11.40
C SER A 265 8.75 -42.87 12.23
N ARG A 266 9.86 -43.65 12.17
CA ARG A 266 10.01 -44.87 12.94
C ARG A 266 9.76 -44.67 14.43
N ASP A 267 10.33 -43.61 15.01
CA ASP A 267 10.19 -43.30 16.43
C ASP A 267 8.72 -43.06 16.83
N LYS A 268 7.97 -42.36 15.94
CA LYS A 268 6.55 -42.13 16.15
C LYS A 268 5.74 -43.39 16.06
N ILE A 269 6.05 -44.31 15.12
CA ILE A 269 5.38 -45.62 14.99
C ILE A 269 5.73 -46.55 16.18
N VAL A 270 6.97 -46.53 16.63
CA VAL A 270 7.38 -47.33 17.80
C VAL A 270 6.67 -46.87 19.05
N SER A 271 6.45 -45.57 19.22
CA SER A 271 5.76 -44.96 20.36
C SER A 271 4.23 -45.12 20.37
N LEU A 272 3.62 -45.52 19.24
CA LEU A 272 2.18 -45.83 19.12
C LEU A 272 1.86 -47.22 19.68
#